data_3c40dbe334dbfd7960545755d48f51f1
#
_entry.id   3c40dbe334dbfd7960545755d48f51f1
#
_cell.length_a   1.000
_cell.length_b   1.000
_cell.length_c   1.000
_cell.angle_alpha   90.00
_cell.angle_beta   90.00
_cell.angle_gamma   90.00
#
_symmetry.space_group_name_H-M   'P 1'
#
loop_
_entity.id
_entity.type
_entity.pdbx_description
1 polymer ?
#
loop_
_entity_poly.entity_id
_entity_poly.type
_entity_poly.pdbx_seq_one_letter_code
_entity_poly.pdbx_strand_id
1 'polypeptide(L)'
;MHCLIAGTGYTGERGCELGCAPDDAATLWDAILGADVVPCGLGARDTLRLEVCYPLHGNDISPERTPIEAGLGWACDLEKEFTGVGLLREQKVQGTAEKLVAFVMDDKGIPRQGMSIEEGGTVTSGSLSPMLDQGIGLAYVDAGLAAPETKLTVDLRGRPRAAHIVKKPIYKREE
;
A
#
# COMPACT_ATOMS: atom_id res chain seq x y z
N MET A 1 -29.53 -5.96 -17.10
CA MET A 1 -28.24 -5.47 -16.59
C MET A 1 -27.13 -6.41 -17.04
N HIS A 2 -26.07 -5.88 -17.63
CA HIS A 2 -24.84 -6.62 -17.91
C HIS A 2 -23.81 -6.23 -16.84
N CYS A 3 -23.14 -7.24 -16.27
CA CYS A 3 -22.15 -7.02 -15.24
C CYS A 3 -20.85 -7.76 -15.59
N LEU A 4 -19.72 -7.04 -15.50
CA LEU A 4 -18.39 -7.62 -15.53
C LEU A 4 -18.02 -8.05 -14.11
N ILE A 5 -17.56 -9.29 -13.95
CA ILE A 5 -17.07 -9.81 -12.67
C ILE A 5 -15.57 -10.09 -12.82
N ALA A 6 -14.75 -9.40 -12.05
CA ALA A 6 -13.32 -9.64 -11.98
C ALA A 6 -12.96 -10.30 -10.63
N GLY A 7 -12.23 -11.41 -10.67
CA GLY A 7 -11.71 -12.08 -9.46
C GLY A 7 -10.50 -11.36 -8.88
N THR A 8 -10.61 -10.05 -8.73
CA THR A 8 -9.60 -9.13 -8.21
C THR A 8 -10.15 -8.39 -7.00
N GLY A 9 -9.30 -7.66 -6.28
CA GLY A 9 -9.69 -6.86 -5.13
C GLY A 9 -8.53 -6.06 -4.57
N TYR A 10 -8.84 -5.19 -3.63
CA TYR A 10 -7.89 -4.27 -3.01
C TYR A 10 -7.88 -4.40 -1.48
N THR A 11 -8.28 -5.55 -0.96
CA THR A 11 -8.41 -5.80 0.50
C THR A 11 -7.48 -6.89 1.02
N GLY A 12 -6.83 -7.65 0.11
CA GLY A 12 -6.07 -8.85 0.50
C GLY A 12 -6.94 -10.05 0.87
N GLU A 13 -8.27 -9.90 0.82
CA GLU A 13 -9.24 -10.96 1.13
C GLU A 13 -9.85 -11.52 -0.15
N ARG A 14 -10.46 -12.71 -0.06
CA ARG A 14 -11.21 -13.30 -1.17
C ARG A 14 -12.42 -12.43 -1.50
N GLY A 15 -12.58 -12.12 -2.78
CA GLY A 15 -13.66 -11.28 -3.25
C GLY A 15 -13.65 -11.09 -4.75
N CYS A 16 -14.47 -10.17 -5.21
CA CYS A 16 -14.52 -9.78 -6.61
C CYS A 16 -14.84 -8.29 -6.75
N GLU A 17 -14.54 -7.76 -7.90
CA GLU A 17 -14.95 -6.42 -8.31
C GLU A 17 -16.04 -6.55 -9.36
N LEU A 18 -17.11 -5.75 -9.22
CA LEU A 18 -18.26 -5.75 -10.10
C LEU A 18 -18.32 -4.44 -10.88
N GLY A 19 -18.31 -4.54 -12.20
CA GLY A 19 -18.45 -3.39 -13.10
C GLY A 19 -19.76 -3.45 -13.86
N CYS A 20 -20.52 -2.36 -13.90
CA CYS A 20 -21.77 -2.26 -14.65
C CYS A 20 -21.87 -0.88 -15.33
N ALA A 21 -22.87 -0.72 -16.20
CA ALA A 21 -23.22 0.60 -16.73
C ALA A 21 -23.65 1.54 -15.59
N PRO A 22 -23.37 2.86 -15.67
CA PRO A 22 -23.76 3.81 -14.63
C PRO A 22 -25.23 3.76 -14.25
N ASP A 23 -26.13 3.60 -15.21
CA ASP A 23 -27.58 3.54 -15.01
C ASP A 23 -28.02 2.28 -14.22
N ASP A 24 -27.21 1.23 -14.23
CA ASP A 24 -27.46 -0.02 -13.51
C ASP A 24 -26.87 -0.02 -12.08
N ALA A 25 -26.03 0.96 -11.72
CA ALA A 25 -25.26 0.95 -10.48
C ALA A 25 -26.14 0.90 -9.22
N ALA A 26 -27.21 1.67 -9.17
CA ALA A 26 -28.14 1.66 -8.03
C ALA A 26 -28.84 0.30 -7.89
N THR A 27 -29.30 -0.27 -9.00
CA THR A 27 -29.96 -1.59 -9.02
C THR A 27 -29.00 -2.70 -8.54
N LEU A 28 -27.74 -2.66 -8.99
CA LEU A 28 -26.72 -3.62 -8.55
C LEU A 28 -26.42 -3.44 -7.06
N TRP A 29 -26.28 -2.20 -6.58
CA TRP A 29 -26.04 -1.89 -5.19
C TRP A 29 -27.16 -2.44 -4.28
N ASP A 30 -28.42 -2.16 -4.62
CA ASP A 30 -29.57 -2.63 -3.86
C ASP A 30 -29.65 -4.17 -3.83
N ALA A 31 -29.34 -4.83 -4.95
CA ALA A 31 -29.28 -6.29 -5.02
C ALA A 31 -28.19 -6.88 -4.10
N ILE A 32 -27.02 -6.22 -4.01
CA ILE A 32 -25.94 -6.65 -3.10
C ILE A 32 -26.34 -6.45 -1.64
N LEU A 33 -26.96 -5.31 -1.30
CA LEU A 33 -27.46 -5.08 0.05
C LEU A 33 -28.58 -6.06 0.44
N GLY A 34 -29.44 -6.42 -0.51
CA GLY A 34 -30.49 -7.42 -0.33
C GLY A 34 -29.96 -8.84 -0.11
N ALA A 35 -28.66 -9.09 -0.35
CA ALA A 35 -27.96 -10.34 -0.05
C ALA A 35 -27.18 -10.28 1.29
N ASP A 36 -27.56 -9.42 2.20
CA ASP A 36 -26.98 -9.24 3.54
C ASP A 36 -25.49 -8.85 3.54
N VAL A 37 -25.01 -8.24 2.44
CA VAL A 37 -23.62 -7.72 2.37
C VAL A 37 -23.55 -6.38 3.10
N VAL A 38 -22.68 -6.29 4.09
CA VAL A 38 -22.50 -5.07 4.89
C VAL A 38 -21.71 -4.02 4.09
N PRO A 39 -22.25 -2.81 3.89
CA PRO A 39 -21.52 -1.74 3.21
C PRO A 39 -20.37 -1.22 4.05
N CYS A 40 -19.19 -1.13 3.46
CA CYS A 40 -17.99 -0.61 4.09
C CYS A 40 -17.51 0.67 3.39
N GLY A 41 -17.10 1.66 4.18
CA GLY A 41 -16.65 2.95 3.66
C GLY A 41 -15.18 2.97 3.24
N LEU A 42 -14.74 4.13 2.73
CA LEU A 42 -13.36 4.34 2.28
C LEU A 42 -12.32 4.14 3.38
N GLY A 43 -12.65 4.41 4.64
CA GLY A 43 -11.76 4.16 5.77
C GLY A 43 -11.42 2.68 5.93
N ALA A 44 -12.42 1.79 5.80
CA ALA A 44 -12.19 0.34 5.81
C ALA A 44 -11.35 -0.10 4.61
N ARG A 45 -11.65 0.40 3.40
CA ARG A 45 -10.86 0.15 2.20
C ARG A 45 -9.39 0.53 2.38
N ASP A 46 -9.12 1.72 2.94
CA ASP A 46 -7.74 2.19 3.14
C ASP A 46 -6.99 1.37 4.20
N THR A 47 -7.64 1.00 5.28
CA THR A 47 -7.04 0.15 6.30
C THR A 47 -6.72 -1.24 5.77
N LEU A 48 -7.67 -1.90 5.11
CA LEU A 48 -7.50 -3.24 4.55
C LEU A 48 -6.36 -3.31 3.52
N ARG A 49 -6.33 -2.38 2.55
CA ARG A 49 -5.27 -2.36 1.55
C ARG A 49 -3.89 -2.12 2.18
N LEU A 50 -3.83 -1.27 3.25
CA LEU A 50 -2.57 -0.91 3.90
C LEU A 50 -2.01 -2.09 4.72
N GLU A 51 -2.86 -2.84 5.41
CA GLU A 51 -2.48 -4.04 6.14
C GLU A 51 -1.78 -5.07 5.24
N VAL A 52 -2.23 -5.19 3.98
CA VAL A 52 -1.60 -6.06 2.98
C VAL A 52 -0.57 -5.36 2.09
N CYS A 53 -0.27 -4.10 2.39
CA CYS A 53 0.72 -3.29 1.68
C CYS A 53 0.40 -3.03 0.20
N TYR A 54 -0.86 -2.99 -0.20
CA TYR A 54 -1.23 -2.54 -1.54
C TYR A 54 -1.04 -1.03 -1.66
N PRO A 55 -0.22 -0.57 -2.61
CA PRO A 55 0.08 0.85 -2.73
C PRO A 55 -1.12 1.65 -3.24
N LEU A 56 -1.24 2.87 -2.74
CA LEU A 56 -2.24 3.84 -3.19
C LEU A 56 -1.61 4.81 -4.19
N HIS A 57 -2.26 4.92 -5.37
CA HIS A 57 -1.83 5.90 -6.37
C HIS A 57 -2.01 7.34 -5.87
N GLY A 58 -1.02 8.18 -6.09
CA GLY A 58 -0.97 9.55 -5.59
C GLY A 58 -0.31 9.68 -4.21
N ASN A 59 -0.15 8.56 -3.47
CA ASN A 59 0.54 8.53 -2.19
C ASN A 59 1.82 7.67 -2.28
N ASP A 60 1.64 6.35 -2.48
CA ASP A 60 2.72 5.36 -2.45
C ASP A 60 3.36 5.17 -3.82
N ILE A 61 2.61 5.40 -4.88
CA ILE A 61 3.06 5.37 -6.29
C ILE A 61 2.56 6.61 -7.02
N SER A 62 3.41 7.13 -7.90
CA SER A 62 3.15 8.33 -8.69
C SER A 62 4.02 8.32 -9.96
N PRO A 63 3.82 9.25 -10.91
CA PRO A 63 4.70 9.37 -12.07
C PRO A 63 6.17 9.64 -11.74
N GLU A 64 6.49 10.15 -10.55
CA GLU A 64 7.84 10.46 -10.09
C GLU A 64 8.55 9.23 -9.48
N ARG A 65 7.86 8.11 -9.34
CA ARG A 65 8.40 6.88 -8.73
C ARG A 65 8.36 5.72 -9.70
N THR A 66 9.43 4.98 -9.79
CA THR A 66 9.49 3.80 -10.65
C THR A 66 8.87 2.57 -9.97
N PRO A 67 8.39 1.60 -10.76
CA PRO A 67 7.95 0.32 -10.20
C PRO A 67 9.04 -0.42 -9.41
N ILE A 68 10.32 -0.22 -9.74
CA ILE A 68 11.43 -0.85 -9.01
C ILE A 68 11.55 -0.25 -7.60
N GLU A 69 11.50 1.09 -7.47
CA GLU A 69 11.49 1.78 -6.17
C GLU A 69 10.29 1.37 -5.31
N ALA A 70 9.12 1.22 -5.93
CA ALA A 70 7.88 0.83 -5.26
C ALA A 70 7.80 -0.66 -4.87
N GLY A 71 8.78 -1.47 -5.28
CA GLY A 71 8.76 -2.92 -5.05
C GLY A 71 7.79 -3.69 -5.95
N LEU A 72 7.36 -3.08 -7.06
CA LEU A 72 6.45 -3.63 -8.06
C LEU A 72 7.18 -4.16 -9.32
N GLY A 73 8.50 -4.31 -9.26
CA GLY A 73 9.30 -4.78 -10.39
C GLY A 73 8.89 -6.17 -10.92
N TRP A 74 8.22 -6.97 -10.13
CA TRP A 74 7.64 -8.26 -10.54
C TRP A 74 6.54 -8.12 -11.60
N ALA A 75 5.86 -6.96 -11.66
CA ALA A 75 4.82 -6.67 -12.64
C ALA A 75 5.38 -6.14 -13.97
N CYS A 76 6.69 -5.89 -14.05
CA CYS A 76 7.35 -5.35 -15.22
C CYS A 76 8.06 -6.47 -15.99
N ASP A 77 7.61 -6.72 -17.22
CA ASP A 77 8.31 -7.62 -18.14
C ASP A 77 9.48 -6.85 -18.81
N LEU A 78 10.64 -6.92 -18.19
CA LEU A 78 11.82 -6.19 -18.62
C LEU A 78 12.48 -6.76 -19.89
N GLU A 79 12.00 -7.90 -20.40
CA GLU A 79 12.46 -8.46 -21.68
C GLU A 79 11.78 -7.74 -22.86
N LYS A 80 10.63 -7.10 -22.63
CA LYS A 80 9.92 -6.33 -23.66
C LYS A 80 10.48 -4.92 -23.80
N GLU A 81 10.36 -4.38 -25.02
CA GLU A 81 10.65 -2.98 -25.29
C GLU A 81 9.41 -2.12 -25.05
N PHE A 82 9.55 -1.14 -24.15
CA PHE A 82 8.54 -0.11 -23.88
C PHE A 82 9.19 1.17 -23.36
N THR A 83 8.44 2.26 -23.34
CA THR A 83 8.95 3.56 -22.87
C THR A 83 9.41 3.46 -21.41
N GLY A 84 10.67 3.79 -21.15
CA GLY A 84 11.27 3.77 -19.82
C GLY A 84 11.93 2.45 -19.41
N VAL A 85 11.84 1.37 -20.20
CA VAL A 85 12.42 0.08 -19.85
C VAL A 85 13.93 0.12 -19.57
N GLY A 86 14.68 0.98 -20.26
CA GLY A 86 16.12 1.14 -20.05
C GLY A 86 16.45 1.55 -18.61
N LEU A 87 15.73 2.54 -18.06
CA LEU A 87 15.89 2.95 -16.67
C LEU A 87 15.54 1.82 -15.69
N LEU A 88 14.46 1.07 -15.95
CA LEU A 88 14.05 -0.02 -15.06
C LEU A 88 15.07 -1.18 -15.07
N ARG A 89 15.65 -1.50 -16.24
CA ARG A 89 16.75 -2.48 -16.36
C ARG A 89 17.97 -2.03 -15.55
N GLU A 90 18.36 -0.77 -15.67
CA GLU A 90 19.46 -0.20 -14.90
C GLU A 90 19.20 -0.28 -13.39
N GLN A 91 18.04 0.19 -12.93
CA GLN A 91 17.66 0.12 -11.51
C GLN A 91 17.57 -1.32 -10.99
N LYS A 92 17.17 -2.28 -11.83
CA LYS A 92 17.14 -3.69 -11.46
C LYS A 92 18.52 -4.25 -11.17
N VAL A 93 19.55 -3.77 -11.89
CA VAL A 93 20.95 -4.24 -11.76
C VAL A 93 21.70 -3.45 -10.67
N GLN A 94 21.58 -2.12 -10.69
CA GLN A 94 22.35 -1.24 -9.81
C GLN A 94 21.66 -0.98 -8.46
N GLY A 95 20.36 -1.22 -8.37
CA GLY A 95 19.50 -0.80 -7.26
C GLY A 95 18.94 0.60 -7.45
N THR A 96 18.16 1.04 -6.48
CA THR A 96 17.53 2.36 -6.42
C THR A 96 18.09 3.15 -5.23
N ALA A 97 18.02 4.47 -5.26
CA ALA A 97 18.42 5.32 -4.14
C ALA A 97 17.48 5.15 -2.94
N GLU A 98 16.16 5.05 -3.21
CA GLU A 98 15.12 4.86 -2.21
C GLU A 98 14.29 3.60 -2.50
N LYS A 99 13.61 3.10 -1.49
CA LYS A 99 12.68 1.97 -1.59
C LYS A 99 11.43 2.20 -0.75
N LEU A 100 10.28 1.80 -1.30
CA LEU A 100 9.03 1.75 -0.55
C LEU A 100 9.04 0.55 0.41
N VAL A 101 9.04 0.84 1.71
CA VAL A 101 9.02 -0.14 2.79
C VAL A 101 7.69 -0.12 3.54
N ALA A 102 7.41 -1.19 4.26
CA ALA A 102 6.33 -1.26 5.23
C ALA A 102 6.91 -1.18 6.64
N PHE A 103 6.24 -0.50 7.55
CA PHE A 103 6.67 -0.36 8.93
C PHE A 103 5.50 -0.43 9.91
N VAL A 104 5.83 -0.78 11.15
CA VAL A 104 4.90 -0.81 12.30
C VAL A 104 5.47 0.11 13.37
N MET A 105 4.60 0.86 14.04
CA MET A 105 4.97 1.71 15.18
C MET A 105 5.22 0.85 16.41
N ASP A 106 6.36 1.03 17.06
CA ASP A 106 6.67 0.44 18.38
C ASP A 106 5.98 1.24 19.48
N ASP A 107 5.97 2.56 19.33
CA ASP A 107 5.29 3.49 20.22
C ASP A 107 3.82 3.72 19.79
N LYS A 108 3.00 4.13 20.76
CA LYS A 108 1.63 4.58 20.47
C LYS A 108 1.64 5.79 19.54
N GLY A 109 0.92 5.69 18.43
CA GLY A 109 0.77 6.75 17.46
C GLY A 109 0.29 6.24 16.12
N ILE A 110 -0.30 7.11 15.34
CA ILE A 110 -0.82 6.78 14.01
C ILE A 110 -0.04 7.61 13.01
N PRO A 111 0.82 7.00 12.18
CA PRO A 111 1.54 7.72 11.14
C PRO A 111 0.56 8.24 10.07
N ARG A 112 0.96 9.33 9.40
CA ARG A 112 0.16 9.93 8.32
C ARG A 112 1.08 10.34 7.18
N GLN A 113 0.51 10.40 5.99
CA GLN A 113 1.20 10.88 4.79
C GLN A 113 1.92 12.21 5.05
N GLY A 114 3.14 12.34 4.55
CA GLY A 114 3.97 13.53 4.67
C GLY A 114 4.75 13.66 5.97
N MET A 115 4.59 12.75 6.93
CA MET A 115 5.43 12.73 8.13
C MET A 115 6.85 12.31 7.77
N SER A 116 7.83 12.99 8.35
CA SER A 116 9.26 12.69 8.14
C SER A 116 9.73 11.52 8.98
N ILE A 117 10.77 10.87 8.50
CA ILE A 117 11.54 9.84 9.21
C ILE A 117 12.92 10.43 9.45
N GLU A 118 13.39 10.43 10.72
CA GLU A 118 14.64 11.11 11.11
C GLU A 118 15.88 10.52 10.43
N GLU A 119 15.90 9.21 10.22
CA GLU A 119 17.01 8.51 9.55
C GLU A 119 17.05 8.77 8.03
N GLY A 120 16.05 9.44 7.50
CA GLY A 120 15.85 9.76 6.08
C GLY A 120 14.66 9.03 5.48
N GLY A 121 13.73 9.83 4.95
CA GLY A 121 12.54 9.31 4.28
C GLY A 121 11.25 10.03 4.62
N THR A 122 10.17 9.56 4.02
CA THR A 122 8.84 10.17 4.18
C THR A 122 7.74 9.10 4.18
N VAL A 123 6.83 9.20 5.13
CA VAL A 123 5.62 8.37 5.18
C VAL A 123 4.71 8.71 4.01
N THR A 124 4.34 7.72 3.23
CA THR A 124 3.43 7.87 2.08
C THR A 124 2.00 7.45 2.41
N SER A 125 1.84 6.44 3.27
CA SER A 125 0.53 6.00 3.79
C SER A 125 0.67 5.62 5.25
N GLY A 126 -0.37 5.89 6.05
CA GLY A 126 -0.36 5.49 7.46
C GLY A 126 -1.75 5.46 8.06
N SER A 127 -2.02 4.45 8.88
CA SER A 127 -3.29 4.24 9.59
C SER A 127 -3.07 3.46 10.89
N LEU A 128 -4.15 3.33 11.66
CA LEU A 128 -4.23 2.33 12.71
C LEU A 128 -4.68 1.00 12.07
N SER A 129 -3.97 -0.09 12.33
CA SER A 129 -4.43 -1.43 12.00
C SER A 129 -5.35 -1.95 13.12
N PRO A 130 -6.63 -2.24 12.84
CA PRO A 130 -7.51 -2.89 13.82
C PRO A 130 -7.07 -4.31 14.15
N MET A 131 -6.40 -4.99 13.22
CA MET A 131 -5.96 -6.37 13.42
C MET A 131 -4.76 -6.47 14.38
N LEU A 132 -3.89 -5.44 14.39
CA LEU A 132 -2.68 -5.41 15.22
C LEU A 132 -2.81 -4.46 16.43
N ASP A 133 -3.82 -3.60 16.47
CA ASP A 133 -3.97 -2.48 17.40
C ASP A 133 -2.72 -1.58 17.46
N GLN A 134 -2.08 -1.40 16.30
CA GLN A 134 -0.84 -0.63 16.14
C GLN A 134 -0.94 0.33 14.95
N GLY A 135 -0.18 1.43 15.03
CA GLY A 135 0.04 2.30 13.86
C GLY A 135 0.89 1.55 12.83
N ILE A 136 0.45 1.59 11.58
CA ILE A 136 1.14 0.96 10.45
C ILE A 136 1.32 1.96 9.32
N GLY A 137 2.30 1.74 8.45
CA GLY A 137 2.49 2.62 7.31
C GLY A 137 3.36 2.05 6.20
N LEU A 138 3.35 2.79 5.10
CA LEU A 138 4.31 2.69 4.01
C LEU A 138 5.13 3.98 3.95
N ALA A 139 6.40 3.87 3.59
CA ALA A 139 7.30 5.00 3.49
C ALA A 139 8.37 4.75 2.43
N TYR A 140 8.85 5.80 1.76
CA TYR A 140 10.12 5.73 1.07
C TYR A 140 11.24 6.06 2.06
N VAL A 141 12.24 5.22 2.06
CA VAL A 141 13.49 5.38 2.84
C VAL A 141 14.69 5.13 1.94
N ASP A 142 15.86 5.61 2.35
CA ASP A 142 17.11 5.27 1.68
C ASP A 142 17.25 3.76 1.52
N ALA A 143 17.69 3.29 0.36
CA ALA A 143 17.77 1.86 0.07
C ALA A 143 18.64 1.08 1.07
N GLY A 144 19.65 1.73 1.65
CA GLY A 144 20.49 1.17 2.72
C GLY A 144 19.76 0.89 4.03
N LEU A 145 18.62 1.56 4.26
CA LEU A 145 17.79 1.38 5.46
C LEU A 145 16.64 0.38 5.25
N ALA A 146 16.41 -0.07 4.02
CA ALA A 146 15.21 -0.82 3.65
C ALA A 146 15.14 -2.28 4.16
N ALA A 147 16.09 -2.72 4.98
CA ALA A 147 16.07 -4.07 5.53
C ALA A 147 14.99 -4.24 6.60
N PRO A 148 14.28 -5.38 6.65
CA PRO A 148 13.38 -5.69 7.77
C PRO A 148 14.12 -5.59 9.11
N GLU A 149 13.39 -5.24 10.18
CA GLU A 149 13.88 -5.00 11.54
C GLU A 149 14.74 -3.73 11.70
N THR A 150 14.97 -2.97 10.61
CA THR A 150 15.62 -1.65 10.74
C THR A 150 14.71 -0.73 11.53
N LYS A 151 15.29 -0.10 12.56
CA LYS A 151 14.58 0.87 13.40
C LYS A 151 14.46 2.21 12.69
N LEU A 152 13.33 2.85 12.86
CA LEU A 152 12.99 4.16 12.33
C LEU A 152 12.43 5.04 13.43
N THR A 153 12.60 6.33 13.25
CA THR A 153 11.99 7.34 14.11
C THR A 153 11.05 8.21 13.28
N VAL A 154 9.76 8.06 13.46
CA VAL A 154 8.73 8.82 12.72
C VAL A 154 8.39 10.08 13.53
N ASP A 155 8.46 11.24 12.92
CA ASP A 155 8.01 12.48 13.53
C ASP A 155 6.49 12.62 13.48
N LEU A 156 5.83 12.32 14.58
CA LEU A 156 4.38 12.51 14.73
C LEU A 156 4.09 13.94 15.22
N ARG A 157 4.13 14.91 14.30
CA ARG A 157 3.84 16.32 14.58
C ARG A 157 4.77 16.93 15.65
N GLY A 158 6.07 16.80 15.47
CA GLY A 158 7.09 17.29 16.40
C GLY A 158 7.34 16.37 17.60
N ARG A 159 6.86 15.13 17.55
CA ARG A 159 7.06 14.10 18.56
C ARG A 159 7.67 12.86 17.92
N PRO A 160 8.97 12.63 18.08
CA PRO A 160 9.61 11.42 17.57
C PRO A 160 9.01 10.17 18.23
N ARG A 161 8.73 9.16 17.43
CA ARG A 161 8.15 7.87 17.83
C ARG A 161 8.88 6.74 17.16
N ALA A 162 9.20 5.72 17.92
CA ALA A 162 9.87 4.54 17.44
C ALA A 162 8.95 3.69 16.53
N ALA A 163 9.55 3.15 15.50
CA ALA A 163 8.95 2.22 14.55
C ALA A 163 10.02 1.26 14.05
N HIS A 164 9.62 0.21 13.36
CA HIS A 164 10.56 -0.68 12.66
C HIS A 164 9.99 -1.15 11.33
N ILE A 165 10.88 -1.42 10.38
CA ILE A 165 10.52 -1.96 9.07
C ILE A 165 10.13 -3.43 9.21
N VAL A 166 9.04 -3.81 8.56
CA VAL A 166 8.55 -5.19 8.53
C VAL A 166 8.51 -5.74 7.10
N LYS A 167 8.49 -7.05 6.99
CA LYS A 167 8.22 -7.71 5.69
C LYS A 167 6.79 -7.45 5.26
N LYS A 168 6.60 -7.24 3.96
CA LYS A 168 5.25 -7.17 3.35
C LYS A 168 4.68 -8.59 3.18
N PRO A 169 3.41 -8.82 3.46
CA PRO A 169 2.42 -7.89 4.02
C PRO A 169 2.64 -7.64 5.53
N ILE A 170 2.13 -6.50 6.05
CA ILE A 170 2.16 -6.19 7.49
C ILE A 170 1.29 -7.17 8.28
N TYR A 171 0.09 -7.45 7.78
CA TYR A 171 -0.83 -8.44 8.31
C TYR A 171 -1.14 -9.50 7.26
N LYS A 172 -1.14 -10.75 7.67
CA LYS A 172 -1.59 -11.89 6.86
C LYS A 172 -2.58 -12.70 7.69
N ARG A 173 -3.78 -12.89 7.15
CA ARG A 173 -4.77 -13.77 7.76
C ARG A 173 -4.24 -15.22 7.78
N GLU A 174 -4.36 -15.88 8.92
CA GLU A 174 -4.17 -17.32 9.01
C GLU A 174 -5.35 -18.03 8.31
N GLU A 175 -5.06 -19.01 7.46
CA GLU A 175 -6.07 -19.80 6.74
C GLU A 175 -6.76 -20.81 7.66
#